data_03789e1278debd77b3151bc2d0d91e71
#
_entry.id   03789e1278debd77b3151bc2d0d91e71
#
_cell.length_a   1.000
_cell.length_b   1.000
_cell.length_c   1.000
_cell.angle_alpha   90.00
_cell.angle_beta   90.00
_cell.angle_gamma   90.00
#
_symmetry.space_group_name_H-M   'P 1'
#
loop_
_entity.id
_entity.type
_entity.pdbx_description
1 polymer ?
#
loop_
_entity_poly.entity_id
_entity_poly.type
_entity_poly.pdbx_seq_one_letter_code
_entity_poly.pdbx_strand_id
1 'polypeptide(L)'
;FTNENAAPENYLCQNPHFAKSALSRYKAQDFIDLVDRHGLKYHHKTLGQLFCDDSAQDLVDILMTECEWAGVQIDLRSEVLSVSEIKSKTNNEIIAGNQQGYLVTTNEKSYQCKSLVVASGGLTMPKLGATPIGYKIAEQFDLNILETIAALVPFTLHEHDKKRFDGLSGISLLTEVTSDDGTSFKENILFTHRGLSGPAILQISSFWRAGQTVTINLLPEYNLNETLLQWQNDQGQKSVKNLISTLLPKRFVEVLVKEGVIADKPIKQLNHQDISALSDYLHAWKIKPNGTEGYRTAEVTLGGVDMKYRQKPSRVKNNKVCSL
;
A
#
# COMPACT_ATOMS: atom_id res chain seq x y z
N PHE A 1 -1.28 10.45 8.86
CA PHE A 1 -1.97 9.63 9.88
C PHE A 1 -3.39 9.22 9.46
N THR A 2 -4.02 9.97 8.58
CA THR A 2 -5.29 9.59 7.94
C THR A 2 -5.43 10.27 6.58
N ASN A 3 -6.53 9.99 5.89
CA ASN A 3 -6.92 10.64 4.64
C ASN A 3 -8.40 11.02 4.74
N GLU A 4 -8.72 12.29 4.57
CA GLU A 4 -10.09 12.82 4.62
C GLU A 4 -11.03 12.19 3.57
N ASN A 5 -10.44 11.74 2.44
CA ASN A 5 -11.17 11.12 1.35
C ASN A 5 -11.27 9.58 1.51
N ALA A 6 -10.89 9.02 2.68
CA ALA A 6 -10.99 7.58 2.91
C ALA A 6 -12.45 7.12 2.84
N ALA A 7 -12.72 6.19 1.92
CA ALA A 7 -14.04 5.63 1.67
C ALA A 7 -13.95 4.11 1.48
N PRO A 8 -15.03 3.35 1.69
CA PRO A 8 -15.01 1.89 1.54
C PRO A 8 -14.48 1.40 0.20
N GLU A 9 -14.65 2.19 -0.86
CA GLU A 9 -14.21 1.91 -2.23
C GLU A 9 -12.67 1.91 -2.37
N ASN A 10 -11.97 2.55 -1.46
CA ASN A 10 -10.50 2.60 -1.43
C ASN A 10 -9.87 1.33 -0.83
N TYR A 11 -10.68 0.44 -0.23
CA TYR A 11 -10.20 -0.78 0.39
C TYR A 11 -10.37 -1.97 -0.54
N LEU A 12 -9.27 -2.55 -1.00
CA LEU A 12 -9.27 -3.73 -1.86
C LEU A 12 -9.73 -4.96 -1.06
N CYS A 13 -10.88 -5.51 -1.41
CA CYS A 13 -11.44 -6.67 -0.75
C CYS A 13 -12.31 -7.49 -1.72
N GLN A 14 -12.21 -8.83 -1.66
CA GLN A 14 -13.10 -9.72 -2.41
C GLN A 14 -14.58 -9.56 -2.02
N ASN A 15 -14.85 -9.09 -0.79
CA ASN A 15 -16.18 -8.69 -0.33
C ASN A 15 -16.20 -7.17 -0.11
N PRO A 16 -16.59 -6.36 -1.11
CA PRO A 16 -16.54 -4.90 -1.02
C PRO A 16 -17.53 -4.32 0.02
N HIS A 17 -18.42 -5.16 0.57
CA HIS A 17 -19.35 -4.76 1.61
C HIS A 17 -18.86 -5.01 3.03
N PHE A 18 -17.76 -5.76 3.19
CA PHE A 18 -17.29 -6.16 4.53
C PHE A 18 -16.93 -4.96 5.41
N ALA A 19 -16.14 -4.04 4.89
CA ALA A 19 -15.63 -2.89 5.63
C ALA A 19 -16.69 -1.76 5.82
N LYS A 20 -17.78 -1.74 5.03
CA LYS A 20 -18.75 -0.62 5.02
C LYS A 20 -19.30 -0.30 6.40
N SER A 21 -19.68 -1.31 7.17
CA SER A 21 -20.28 -1.10 8.51
C SER A 21 -19.25 -0.55 9.51
N ALA A 22 -18.00 -1.00 9.47
CA ALA A 22 -16.95 -0.49 10.34
C ALA A 22 -16.62 0.96 9.99
N LEU A 23 -16.35 1.23 8.71
CA LEU A 23 -15.97 2.55 8.21
C LEU A 23 -17.10 3.59 8.30
N SER A 24 -18.37 3.17 8.33
CA SER A 24 -19.50 4.09 8.58
C SER A 24 -19.65 4.47 10.05
N ARG A 25 -19.17 3.64 10.97
CA ARG A 25 -19.23 3.87 12.42
C ARG A 25 -18.03 4.62 12.98
N TYR A 26 -16.88 4.51 12.32
CA TYR A 26 -15.66 5.22 12.65
C TYR A 26 -15.03 5.72 11.37
N LYS A 27 -15.19 7.01 11.11
CA LYS A 27 -14.75 7.68 9.89
C LYS A 27 -13.38 8.33 10.10
N ALA A 28 -12.75 8.77 9.03
CA ALA A 28 -11.53 9.60 9.11
C ALA A 28 -11.74 10.82 10.02
N GLN A 29 -12.92 11.47 9.96
CA GLN A 29 -13.24 12.62 10.78
C GLN A 29 -13.24 12.31 12.27
N ASP A 30 -13.73 11.12 12.69
CA ASP A 30 -13.74 10.74 14.11
C ASP A 30 -12.32 10.65 14.67
N PHE A 31 -11.35 10.20 13.83
CA PHE A 31 -9.94 10.18 14.21
C PHE A 31 -9.31 11.58 14.19
N ILE A 32 -9.68 12.43 13.26
CA ILE A 32 -9.26 13.83 13.23
C ILE A 32 -9.75 14.56 14.47
N ASP A 33 -11.02 14.38 14.84
CA ASP A 33 -11.60 14.98 16.06
C ASP A 33 -10.89 14.50 17.33
N LEU A 34 -10.42 13.24 17.37
CA LEU A 34 -9.58 12.73 18.45
C LEU A 34 -8.23 13.49 18.52
N VAL A 35 -7.57 13.62 17.39
CA VAL A 35 -6.27 14.31 17.26
C VAL A 35 -6.40 15.78 17.66
N ASP A 36 -7.47 16.44 17.20
CA ASP A 36 -7.76 17.85 17.55
C ASP A 36 -8.03 18.05 19.03
N ARG A 37 -8.74 17.13 19.69
CA ARG A 37 -8.97 17.17 21.15
C ARG A 37 -7.67 17.14 21.96
N HIS A 38 -6.64 16.48 21.43
CA HIS A 38 -5.31 16.44 22.05
C HIS A 38 -4.41 17.59 21.61
N GLY A 39 -4.89 18.49 20.72
CA GLY A 39 -4.15 19.66 20.29
C GLY A 39 -2.93 19.35 19.40
N LEU A 40 -2.90 18.17 18.76
CA LEU A 40 -1.82 17.81 17.84
C LEU A 40 -1.85 18.71 16.60
N LYS A 41 -0.69 19.23 16.22
CA LYS A 41 -0.53 20.01 14.99
C LYS A 41 -0.24 19.09 13.80
N TYR A 42 -0.91 19.38 12.70
CA TYR A 42 -0.76 18.64 11.45
C TYR A 42 -1.01 19.54 10.23
N HIS A 43 -0.59 19.05 9.08
CA HIS A 43 -0.81 19.75 7.79
C HIS A 43 -1.41 18.80 6.75
N HIS A 44 -2.08 19.41 5.77
CA HIS A 44 -2.59 18.73 4.59
C HIS A 44 -1.49 18.54 3.56
N LYS A 45 -1.39 17.34 3.01
CA LYS A 45 -0.68 17.05 1.77
C LYS A 45 -1.67 16.86 0.62
N THR A 46 -1.14 16.42 -0.52
CA THR A 46 -1.96 16.15 -1.70
C THR A 46 -3.03 15.09 -1.43
N LEU A 47 -4.16 15.17 -2.12
CA LEU A 47 -5.23 14.17 -2.13
C LEU A 47 -5.85 13.88 -0.75
N GLY A 48 -5.92 14.88 0.14
CA GLY A 48 -6.58 14.75 1.44
C GLY A 48 -5.78 14.00 2.50
N GLN A 49 -4.49 13.77 2.28
CA GLN A 49 -3.60 13.15 3.26
C GLN A 49 -3.26 14.13 4.38
N LEU A 50 -3.31 13.67 5.63
CA LEU A 50 -2.94 14.43 6.83
C LEU A 50 -1.67 13.86 7.47
N PHE A 51 -0.73 14.75 7.77
CA PHE A 51 0.57 14.41 8.37
C PHE A 51 0.82 15.24 9.61
N CYS A 52 1.37 14.62 10.66
CA CYS A 52 1.85 15.34 11.85
C CYS A 52 2.95 16.31 11.45
N ASP A 53 2.99 17.48 12.09
CA ASP A 53 4.01 18.50 11.82
C ASP A 53 5.38 18.07 12.35
N ASP A 54 5.42 17.52 13.56
CA ASP A 54 6.66 17.18 14.25
C ASP A 54 6.99 15.69 14.18
N SER A 55 6.19 14.82 14.78
CA SER A 55 6.50 13.39 14.86
C SER A 55 5.27 12.50 14.83
N ALA A 56 5.39 11.32 14.20
CA ALA A 56 4.40 10.26 14.33
C ALA A 56 4.33 9.67 15.75
N GLN A 57 5.34 9.89 16.60
CA GLN A 57 5.34 9.48 17.99
C GLN A 57 4.21 10.17 18.77
N ASP A 58 3.87 11.40 18.43
CA ASP A 58 2.81 12.15 19.09
C ASP A 58 1.45 11.44 18.99
N LEU A 59 1.19 10.73 17.88
CA LEU A 59 -0.02 9.90 17.73
C LEU A 59 0.01 8.69 18.67
N VAL A 60 1.17 8.07 18.84
CA VAL A 60 1.33 6.97 19.80
C VAL A 60 1.06 7.48 21.22
N ASP A 61 1.57 8.65 21.58
CA ASP A 61 1.39 9.25 22.89
C ASP A 61 -0.09 9.62 23.15
N ILE A 62 -0.81 10.11 22.15
CA ILE A 62 -2.26 10.32 22.21
C ILE A 62 -2.99 9.01 22.51
N LEU A 63 -2.71 7.94 21.75
CA LEU A 63 -3.36 6.65 21.96
C LEU A 63 -3.02 6.04 23.30
N MET A 64 -1.79 6.19 23.78
CA MET A 64 -1.40 5.75 25.12
C MET A 64 -2.16 6.51 26.20
N THR A 65 -2.33 7.82 26.03
CA THR A 65 -3.11 8.67 26.96
C THR A 65 -4.58 8.26 27.01
N GLU A 66 -5.20 7.98 25.85
CA GLU A 66 -6.58 7.48 25.79
C GLU A 66 -6.72 6.11 26.48
N CYS A 67 -5.74 5.23 26.30
CA CYS A 67 -5.69 3.94 27.01
C CYS A 67 -5.60 4.12 28.53
N GLU A 68 -4.75 5.04 29.00
CA GLU A 68 -4.61 5.34 30.43
C GLU A 68 -5.92 5.87 31.02
N TRP A 69 -6.57 6.84 30.35
CA TRP A 69 -7.86 7.39 30.79
C TRP A 69 -8.96 6.34 30.83
N ALA A 70 -8.92 5.38 29.90
CA ALA A 70 -9.87 4.27 29.88
C ALA A 70 -9.53 3.13 30.86
N GLY A 71 -8.42 3.21 31.59
CA GLY A 71 -7.96 2.17 32.52
C GLY A 71 -7.51 0.89 31.81
N VAL A 72 -7.03 0.99 30.59
CA VAL A 72 -6.52 -0.16 29.81
C VAL A 72 -5.14 -0.55 30.32
N GLN A 73 -4.97 -1.83 30.66
CA GLN A 73 -3.65 -2.37 30.98
C GLN A 73 -2.93 -2.77 29.68
N ILE A 74 -1.74 -2.22 29.46
CA ILE A 74 -0.87 -2.55 28.31
C ILE A 74 0.35 -3.31 28.84
N ASP A 75 0.48 -4.57 28.41
CA ASP A 75 1.62 -5.41 28.74
C ASP A 75 2.56 -5.50 27.51
N LEU A 76 3.65 -4.74 27.56
CA LEU A 76 4.68 -4.74 26.52
C LEU A 76 5.58 -5.98 26.64
N ARG A 77 6.26 -6.35 25.52
CA ARG A 77 7.18 -7.50 25.44
C ARG A 77 6.53 -8.83 25.78
N SER A 78 5.22 -8.90 25.65
CA SER A 78 4.41 -10.08 25.93
C SER A 78 4.12 -10.82 24.64
N GLU A 79 4.98 -11.78 24.26
CA GLU A 79 4.80 -12.60 23.08
C GLU A 79 3.67 -13.60 23.31
N VAL A 80 2.65 -13.58 22.46
CA VAL A 80 1.56 -14.56 22.50
C VAL A 80 2.04 -15.90 21.94
N LEU A 81 2.07 -16.93 22.79
CA LEU A 81 2.51 -18.28 22.44
C LEU A 81 1.34 -19.16 22.00
N SER A 82 0.19 -19.03 22.66
CA SER A 82 -1.00 -19.81 22.31
C SER A 82 -2.29 -19.12 22.73
N VAL A 83 -3.36 -19.48 22.04
CA VAL A 83 -4.75 -19.10 22.37
C VAL A 83 -5.57 -20.39 22.41
N SER A 84 -6.40 -20.57 23.42
CA SER A 84 -7.32 -21.71 23.51
C SER A 84 -8.70 -21.29 24.04
N GLU A 85 -9.74 -22.02 23.62
CA GLU A 85 -11.08 -21.82 24.17
C GLU A 85 -11.19 -22.47 25.56
N ILE A 86 -11.77 -21.75 26.51
CA ILE A 86 -12.21 -22.31 27.77
C ILE A 86 -13.61 -22.85 27.57
N LYS A 87 -13.72 -24.19 27.47
CA LYS A 87 -15.01 -24.89 27.33
C LYS A 87 -15.55 -25.21 28.72
N SER A 88 -16.82 -24.86 28.99
CA SER A 88 -17.51 -25.34 30.19
C SER A 88 -17.53 -26.86 30.17
N LYS A 89 -16.92 -27.50 31.18
CA LYS A 89 -17.08 -28.96 31.37
C LYS A 89 -18.49 -29.23 31.85
N THR A 90 -19.32 -29.81 30.97
CA THR A 90 -20.56 -30.48 31.35
C THR A 90 -20.20 -31.83 31.98
N ASN A 91 -20.04 -31.89 33.31
CA ASN A 91 -20.32 -33.06 34.14
C ASN A 91 -20.31 -32.62 35.62
N ASN A 92 -21.49 -32.52 36.17
CA ASN A 92 -21.93 -32.68 37.58
C ASN A 92 -21.09 -32.08 38.73
N GLU A 93 -20.32 -31.03 38.55
CA GLU A 93 -19.86 -30.21 39.68
C GLU A 93 -20.30 -28.76 39.43
N ILE A 94 -21.24 -28.32 40.26
CA ILE A 94 -21.72 -26.91 40.34
C ILE A 94 -20.56 -26.12 40.95
N ILE A 95 -19.57 -25.72 40.13
CA ILE A 95 -18.67 -24.63 40.48
C ILE A 95 -19.26 -23.39 39.85
N ALA A 96 -19.52 -22.41 40.66
CA ALA A 96 -20.15 -21.14 40.33
C ALA A 96 -19.42 -20.47 39.15
N GLY A 97 -20.10 -20.35 38.00
CA GLY A 97 -19.70 -19.58 36.84
C GLY A 97 -19.33 -20.42 35.63
N ASN A 98 -20.32 -20.75 34.80
CA ASN A 98 -20.18 -21.23 33.43
C ASN A 98 -19.52 -20.13 32.58
N GLN A 99 -18.21 -19.91 32.69
CA GLN A 99 -17.51 -18.91 31.89
C GLN A 99 -16.93 -19.57 30.65
N GLN A 100 -17.60 -19.44 29.53
CA GLN A 100 -17.00 -19.59 28.21
C GLN A 100 -16.10 -18.39 27.98
N GLY A 101 -14.94 -18.60 27.36
CA GLY A 101 -13.98 -17.54 27.08
C GLY A 101 -12.71 -18.06 26.42
N TYR A 102 -11.66 -17.31 26.53
CA TYR A 102 -10.37 -17.63 25.96
C TYR A 102 -9.28 -17.58 27.03
N LEU A 103 -8.31 -18.49 26.88
CA LEU A 103 -7.03 -18.47 27.59
C LEU A 103 -5.96 -18.04 26.58
N VAL A 104 -5.31 -16.92 26.85
CA VAL A 104 -4.17 -16.42 26.08
C VAL A 104 -2.91 -16.65 26.91
N THR A 105 -1.98 -17.44 26.41
CA THR A 105 -0.70 -17.71 27.08
C THR A 105 0.41 -16.93 26.38
N THR A 106 1.17 -16.20 27.17
CA THR A 106 2.35 -15.44 26.72
C THR A 106 3.62 -16.01 27.31
N ASN A 107 4.77 -15.51 26.88
CA ASN A 107 6.07 -15.82 27.51
C ASN A 107 6.15 -15.42 28.99
N GLU A 108 5.32 -14.47 29.45
CA GLU A 108 5.35 -13.94 30.82
C GLU A 108 4.28 -14.58 31.72
N LYS A 109 3.03 -14.61 31.25
CA LYS A 109 1.87 -15.07 32.03
C LYS A 109 0.72 -15.51 31.13
N SER A 110 -0.35 -16.00 31.74
CA SER A 110 -1.59 -16.34 31.04
C SER A 110 -2.73 -15.41 31.44
N TYR A 111 -3.58 -15.09 30.46
CA TYR A 111 -4.74 -14.23 30.65
C TYR A 111 -6.01 -15.01 30.32
N GLN A 112 -7.05 -14.80 31.11
CA GLN A 112 -8.39 -15.31 30.81
C GLN A 112 -9.32 -14.15 30.46
N CYS A 113 -10.08 -14.29 29.36
CA CYS A 113 -11.03 -13.27 28.93
C CYS A 113 -12.29 -13.87 28.37
N LYS A 114 -13.39 -13.14 28.45
CA LYS A 114 -14.68 -13.53 27.84
C LYS A 114 -14.69 -13.34 26.34
N SER A 115 -13.96 -12.33 25.86
CA SER A 115 -13.88 -11.98 24.44
C SER A 115 -12.42 -11.66 24.10
N LEU A 116 -11.99 -12.12 22.96
CA LEU A 116 -10.64 -11.88 22.44
C LEU A 116 -10.75 -11.14 21.10
N VAL A 117 -10.00 -10.06 20.96
CA VAL A 117 -9.81 -9.34 19.71
C VAL A 117 -8.39 -9.58 19.22
N VAL A 118 -8.24 -10.11 18.01
CA VAL A 118 -6.96 -10.29 17.35
C VAL A 118 -6.74 -9.09 16.43
N ALA A 119 -5.88 -8.18 16.85
CA ALA A 119 -5.56 -6.93 16.15
C ALA A 119 -4.04 -6.82 15.89
N SER A 120 -3.39 -7.95 15.56
CA SER A 120 -1.94 -8.06 15.39
C SER A 120 -1.40 -7.45 14.10
N GLY A 121 -2.28 -6.95 13.22
CA GLY A 121 -1.90 -6.45 11.90
C GLY A 121 -1.45 -7.55 10.94
N GLY A 122 -0.85 -7.12 9.82
CA GLY A 122 -0.32 -8.01 8.78
C GLY A 122 1.16 -8.34 8.95
N LEU A 123 1.83 -8.66 7.82
CA LEU A 123 3.23 -9.08 7.79
C LEU A 123 4.20 -7.94 7.45
N THR A 124 3.69 -6.73 7.21
CA THR A 124 4.51 -5.59 6.82
C THR A 124 5.34 -5.07 7.98
N MET A 125 6.51 -4.53 7.67
CA MET A 125 7.45 -3.95 8.65
C MET A 125 7.88 -4.95 9.75
N PRO A 126 8.41 -6.14 9.40
CA PRO A 126 8.77 -7.18 10.37
C PRO A 126 9.79 -6.70 11.43
N LYS A 127 10.59 -5.67 11.11
CA LYS A 127 11.50 -5.03 12.07
C LYS A 127 10.78 -4.31 13.22
N LEU A 128 9.51 -3.97 13.05
CA LEU A 128 8.65 -3.36 14.08
C LEU A 128 7.83 -4.41 14.84
N GLY A 129 8.12 -5.71 14.65
CA GLY A 129 7.50 -6.79 15.41
C GLY A 129 6.30 -7.45 14.69
N ALA A 130 6.05 -7.17 13.41
CA ALA A 130 5.01 -7.87 12.65
C ALA A 130 5.31 -9.37 12.57
N THR A 131 4.33 -10.19 12.94
CA THR A 131 4.42 -11.66 12.94
C THR A 131 3.15 -12.28 12.36
N PRO A 132 3.18 -13.54 11.91
CA PRO A 132 2.00 -14.22 11.40
C PRO A 132 1.06 -14.75 12.50
N ILE A 133 1.18 -14.30 13.76
CA ILE A 133 0.42 -14.84 14.89
C ILE A 133 -1.10 -14.77 14.68
N GLY A 134 -1.61 -13.66 14.13
CA GLY A 134 -3.03 -13.49 13.84
C GLY A 134 -3.56 -14.52 12.84
N TYR A 135 -2.78 -14.84 11.80
CA TYR A 135 -3.15 -15.87 10.82
C TYR A 135 -3.11 -17.26 11.43
N LYS A 136 -2.10 -17.58 12.25
CA LYS A 136 -2.02 -18.87 12.97
C LYS A 136 -3.21 -19.07 13.91
N ILE A 137 -3.62 -18.02 14.63
CA ILE A 137 -4.81 -18.07 15.47
C ILE A 137 -6.05 -18.29 14.59
N ALA A 138 -6.18 -17.58 13.47
CA ALA A 138 -7.30 -17.74 12.56
C ALA A 138 -7.40 -19.19 12.01
N GLU A 139 -6.30 -19.77 11.56
CA GLU A 139 -6.20 -21.17 11.11
C GLU A 139 -6.60 -22.16 12.22
N GLN A 140 -6.14 -21.93 13.46
CA GLN A 140 -6.50 -22.74 14.62
C GLN A 140 -8.01 -22.75 14.88
N PHE A 141 -8.72 -21.68 14.51
CA PHE A 141 -10.16 -21.57 14.60
C PHE A 141 -10.89 -21.92 13.30
N ASP A 142 -10.26 -22.71 12.42
CA ASP A 142 -10.80 -23.17 11.15
C ASP A 142 -11.23 -22.04 10.19
N LEU A 143 -10.58 -20.86 10.29
CA LEU A 143 -10.78 -19.77 9.33
C LEU A 143 -9.84 -19.95 8.13
N ASN A 144 -10.36 -19.77 6.93
CA ASN A 144 -9.57 -19.81 5.73
C ASN A 144 -8.67 -18.58 5.61
N ILE A 145 -7.40 -18.78 5.23
CA ILE A 145 -6.46 -17.70 4.97
C ILE A 145 -6.20 -17.61 3.46
N LEU A 146 -6.48 -16.47 2.89
CA LEU A 146 -6.08 -16.14 1.53
C LEU A 146 -4.58 -15.88 1.49
N GLU A 147 -3.94 -16.24 0.39
CA GLU A 147 -2.51 -15.97 0.18
C GLU A 147 -2.18 -14.50 0.48
N THR A 148 -1.16 -14.30 1.31
CA THR A 148 -0.73 -12.96 1.70
C THR A 148 0.36 -12.47 0.77
N ILE A 149 0.22 -11.22 0.29
CA ILE A 149 1.13 -10.58 -0.64
C ILE A 149 1.51 -9.19 -0.10
N ALA A 150 2.78 -8.82 -0.23
CA ALA A 150 3.22 -7.46 0.05
C ALA A 150 2.61 -6.49 -0.97
N ALA A 151 1.94 -5.45 -0.50
CA ALA A 151 1.28 -4.44 -1.34
C ALA A 151 1.62 -3.01 -0.85
N LEU A 152 1.31 -2.00 -1.65
CA LEU A 152 1.86 -0.65 -1.50
C LEU A 152 3.38 -0.73 -1.30
N VAL A 153 4.07 -1.35 -2.27
CA VAL A 153 5.46 -1.77 -2.16
C VAL A 153 6.25 -1.38 -3.42
N PRO A 154 7.51 -0.90 -3.30
CA PRO A 154 8.35 -0.61 -4.44
C PRO A 154 8.62 -1.85 -5.31
N PHE A 155 8.69 -1.65 -6.62
CA PHE A 155 9.16 -2.66 -7.56
C PHE A 155 10.68 -2.74 -7.59
N THR A 156 11.20 -3.95 -7.69
CA THR A 156 12.60 -4.20 -8.06
C THR A 156 12.71 -4.42 -9.57
N LEU A 157 13.82 -3.98 -10.18
CA LEU A 157 14.07 -4.17 -11.59
C LEU A 157 15.11 -5.28 -11.82
N HIS A 158 15.09 -5.88 -13.01
CA HIS A 158 16.12 -6.78 -13.46
C HIS A 158 17.47 -6.05 -13.58
N GLU A 159 18.59 -6.75 -13.49
CA GLU A 159 19.93 -6.16 -13.53
C GLU A 159 20.20 -5.36 -14.82
N HIS A 160 19.64 -5.80 -15.94
CA HIS A 160 19.71 -5.07 -17.20
C HIS A 160 19.07 -3.69 -17.08
N ASP A 161 17.84 -3.61 -16.53
CA ASP A 161 17.12 -2.34 -16.39
C ASP A 161 17.76 -1.45 -15.32
N LYS A 162 18.30 -2.04 -14.24
CA LYS A 162 19.05 -1.26 -13.24
C LYS A 162 20.26 -0.57 -13.86
N LYS A 163 21.02 -1.27 -14.71
CA LYS A 163 22.16 -0.70 -15.43
C LYS A 163 21.73 0.38 -16.42
N ARG A 164 20.59 0.16 -17.10
CA ARG A 164 19.99 1.10 -18.03
C ARG A 164 19.61 2.41 -17.35
N PHE A 165 19.06 2.34 -16.13
CA PHE A 165 18.61 3.49 -15.35
C PHE A 165 19.61 3.93 -14.28
N ASP A 166 20.86 3.50 -14.38
CA ASP A 166 21.90 3.95 -13.47
C ASP A 166 22.04 5.48 -13.51
N GLY A 167 22.23 6.09 -12.34
CA GLY A 167 22.27 7.55 -12.19
C GLY A 167 20.90 8.25 -12.13
N LEU A 168 19.76 7.54 -12.27
CA LEU A 168 18.43 8.14 -12.15
C LEU A 168 17.88 8.14 -10.73
N SER A 169 18.53 7.47 -9.79
CA SER A 169 18.05 7.42 -8.39
C SER A 169 17.77 8.82 -7.85
N GLY A 170 16.62 9.00 -7.21
CA GLY A 170 16.10 10.27 -6.70
C GLY A 170 15.34 11.12 -7.73
N ILE A 171 15.26 10.71 -9.00
CA ILE A 171 14.40 11.38 -9.98
C ILE A 171 12.96 10.97 -9.75
N SER A 172 12.09 11.96 -9.62
CA SER A 172 10.64 11.81 -9.56
C SER A 172 9.98 12.51 -10.74
N LEU A 173 8.93 11.92 -11.31
CA LEU A 173 8.14 12.52 -12.37
C LEU A 173 6.68 12.09 -12.28
N LEU A 174 5.77 13.00 -12.64
CA LEU A 174 4.34 12.71 -12.75
C LEU A 174 4.11 11.78 -13.94
N THR A 175 3.42 10.69 -13.70
CA THR A 175 3.12 9.67 -14.71
C THR A 175 1.70 9.11 -14.49
N GLU A 176 1.23 8.32 -15.43
CA GLU A 176 0.09 7.43 -15.23
C GLU A 176 0.56 5.98 -15.42
N VAL A 177 0.42 5.17 -14.38
CA VAL A 177 0.87 3.77 -14.38
C VAL A 177 -0.35 2.86 -14.44
N THR A 178 -0.37 1.95 -15.41
CA THR A 178 -1.49 1.04 -15.69
C THR A 178 -1.02 -0.41 -15.59
N SER A 179 -1.78 -1.24 -14.87
CA SER A 179 -1.59 -2.70 -14.80
C SER A 179 -2.29 -3.44 -15.94
N ASP A 180 -2.01 -4.74 -16.08
CA ASP A 180 -2.57 -5.58 -17.13
C ASP A 180 -4.11 -5.70 -17.05
N ASP A 181 -4.73 -5.50 -15.88
CA ASP A 181 -6.18 -5.51 -15.69
C ASP A 181 -6.86 -4.17 -16.04
N GLY A 182 -6.08 -3.16 -16.45
CA GLY A 182 -6.56 -1.83 -16.81
C GLY A 182 -6.70 -0.85 -15.66
N THR A 183 -6.38 -1.26 -14.42
CA THR A 183 -6.33 -0.33 -13.29
C THR A 183 -5.19 0.67 -13.47
N SER A 184 -5.45 1.95 -13.21
CA SER A 184 -4.53 3.04 -13.50
C SER A 184 -4.45 4.03 -12.34
N PHE A 185 -3.24 4.57 -12.11
CA PHE A 185 -2.99 5.61 -11.11
C PHE A 185 -2.12 6.72 -11.70
N LYS A 186 -2.63 7.95 -11.67
CA LYS A 186 -1.92 9.14 -12.11
C LYS A 186 -1.28 9.85 -10.92
N GLU A 187 -0.01 9.57 -10.69
CA GLU A 187 0.80 10.07 -9.58
C GLU A 187 2.29 10.02 -9.93
N ASN A 188 3.12 10.51 -9.02
CA ASN A 188 4.55 10.47 -9.21
C ASN A 188 5.10 9.04 -9.10
N ILE A 189 6.01 8.69 -10.03
CA ILE A 189 6.97 7.60 -9.83
C ILE A 189 8.28 8.16 -9.28
N LEU A 190 9.08 7.31 -8.65
CA LEU A 190 10.42 7.63 -8.14
C LEU A 190 11.39 6.53 -8.57
N PHE A 191 12.47 6.90 -9.23
CA PHE A 191 13.58 6.00 -9.48
C PHE A 191 14.41 5.81 -8.20
N THR A 192 14.70 4.56 -7.87
CA THR A 192 15.57 4.18 -6.75
C THR A 192 16.73 3.32 -7.24
N HIS A 193 17.69 3.08 -6.39
CA HIS A 193 18.82 2.16 -6.69
C HIS A 193 18.40 0.69 -6.88
N ARG A 194 17.17 0.32 -6.49
CA ARG A 194 16.64 -1.05 -6.64
C ARG A 194 15.64 -1.16 -7.78
N GLY A 195 15.03 -0.05 -8.17
CA GLY A 195 13.98 -0.05 -9.18
C GLY A 195 13.09 1.18 -9.13
N LEU A 196 11.78 0.97 -9.07
CA LEU A 196 10.78 2.03 -9.09
C LEU A 196 9.97 2.06 -7.79
N SER A 197 9.71 3.26 -7.31
CA SER A 197 8.88 3.57 -6.15
C SER A 197 8.01 4.80 -6.46
N GLY A 198 7.50 5.45 -5.46
CA GLY A 198 6.62 6.61 -5.58
C GLY A 198 5.14 6.22 -5.56
N PRO A 199 4.23 7.17 -5.32
CA PRO A 199 2.82 6.88 -5.07
C PRO A 199 2.15 6.04 -6.16
N ALA A 200 2.41 6.32 -7.44
CA ALA A 200 1.84 5.53 -8.55
C ALA A 200 2.31 4.07 -8.53
N ILE A 201 3.59 3.83 -8.22
CA ILE A 201 4.14 2.47 -8.14
C ILE A 201 3.62 1.73 -6.92
N LEU A 202 3.56 2.39 -5.77
CA LEU A 202 3.03 1.78 -4.55
C LEU A 202 1.58 1.33 -4.76
N GLN A 203 0.74 2.19 -5.30
CA GLN A 203 -0.67 1.87 -5.56
C GLN A 203 -0.81 0.72 -6.56
N ILE A 204 -0.13 0.80 -7.73
CA ILE A 204 -0.27 -0.21 -8.77
C ILE A 204 0.29 -1.58 -8.35
N SER A 205 1.23 -1.62 -7.39
CA SER A 205 1.79 -2.89 -6.88
C SER A 205 0.73 -3.80 -6.26
N SER A 206 -0.38 -3.25 -5.77
CA SER A 206 -1.51 -4.01 -5.24
C SER A 206 -2.29 -4.77 -6.32
N PHE A 207 -2.19 -4.33 -7.57
CA PHE A 207 -2.87 -4.90 -8.75
C PHE A 207 -1.93 -5.73 -9.64
N TRP A 208 -0.63 -5.62 -9.42
CA TRP A 208 0.38 -6.36 -10.17
C TRP A 208 0.62 -7.76 -9.58
N ARG A 209 0.92 -8.72 -10.45
CA ARG A 209 1.33 -10.08 -10.10
C ARG A 209 2.66 -10.41 -10.76
N ALA A 210 3.41 -11.32 -10.12
CA ALA A 210 4.73 -11.73 -10.62
C ALA A 210 4.68 -12.17 -12.09
N GLY A 211 5.57 -11.58 -12.89
CA GLY A 211 5.65 -11.85 -14.32
C GLY A 211 4.82 -10.93 -15.21
N GLN A 212 3.92 -10.12 -14.67
CA GLN A 212 3.16 -9.12 -15.41
C GLN A 212 4.01 -7.89 -15.74
N THR A 213 3.54 -7.13 -16.72
CA THR A 213 4.12 -5.85 -17.15
C THR A 213 3.26 -4.71 -16.61
N VAL A 214 3.86 -3.56 -16.34
CA VAL A 214 3.15 -2.30 -16.14
C VAL A 214 3.44 -1.37 -17.30
N THR A 215 2.44 -0.62 -17.73
CA THR A 215 2.57 0.40 -18.77
C THR A 215 2.57 1.77 -18.11
N ILE A 216 3.54 2.60 -18.46
CA ILE A 216 3.75 3.93 -17.85
C ILE A 216 3.62 4.99 -18.93
N ASN A 217 2.62 5.84 -18.81
CA ASN A 217 2.54 7.09 -19.55
C ASN A 217 3.41 8.13 -18.85
N LEU A 218 4.52 8.49 -19.47
CA LEU A 218 5.51 9.43 -18.92
C LEU A 218 5.09 10.90 -19.03
N LEU A 219 4.07 11.19 -19.82
CA LEU A 219 3.59 12.56 -20.10
C LEU A 219 2.04 12.59 -20.09
N PRO A 220 1.37 12.26 -18.97
CA PRO A 220 -0.08 12.10 -18.92
C PRO A 220 -0.87 13.41 -19.11
N GLU A 221 -0.19 14.55 -19.13
CA GLU A 221 -0.81 15.87 -19.30
C GLU A 221 -0.63 16.44 -20.71
N TYR A 222 0.08 15.73 -21.58
CA TYR A 222 0.43 16.22 -22.92
C TYR A 222 -0.10 15.30 -24.01
N ASN A 223 -0.62 15.88 -25.09
CA ASN A 223 -0.69 15.18 -26.37
C ASN A 223 0.65 15.36 -27.08
N LEU A 224 1.59 14.43 -26.85
CA LEU A 224 2.94 14.60 -27.33
C LEU A 224 3.02 14.61 -28.87
N ASN A 225 2.16 13.90 -29.58
CA ASN A 225 2.14 13.89 -31.02
C ASN A 225 1.85 15.31 -31.56
N GLU A 226 0.80 15.97 -31.08
CA GLU A 226 0.47 17.34 -31.42
C GLU A 226 1.58 18.32 -31.02
N THR A 227 2.14 18.14 -29.80
CA THR A 227 3.24 18.97 -29.32
C THR A 227 4.47 18.90 -30.20
N LEU A 228 4.85 17.69 -30.63
CA LEU A 228 6.01 17.50 -31.51
C LEU A 228 5.79 18.11 -32.91
N LEU A 229 4.58 17.97 -33.48
CA LEU A 229 4.22 18.60 -34.74
C LEU A 229 4.24 20.13 -34.65
N GLN A 230 3.72 20.69 -33.57
CA GLN A 230 3.80 22.12 -33.30
C GLN A 230 5.25 22.59 -33.20
N TRP A 231 6.07 21.89 -32.41
CA TRP A 231 7.51 22.24 -32.28
C TRP A 231 8.27 22.11 -33.61
N GLN A 232 7.88 21.15 -34.46
CA GLN A 232 8.47 21.00 -35.80
C GLN A 232 8.27 22.28 -36.64
N ASN A 233 7.08 22.90 -36.53
CA ASN A 233 6.74 24.15 -37.23
C ASN A 233 7.43 25.36 -36.60
N ASP A 234 7.35 25.48 -35.26
CA ASP A 234 7.74 26.70 -34.56
C ASP A 234 9.22 26.75 -34.19
N GLN A 235 9.84 25.58 -33.98
CA GLN A 235 11.16 25.42 -33.39
C GLN A 235 12.03 24.40 -34.16
N GLY A 236 11.80 24.25 -35.46
CA GLY A 236 12.36 23.19 -36.30
C GLY A 236 13.89 22.97 -36.23
N GLN A 237 14.68 23.99 -35.85
CA GLN A 237 16.13 23.90 -35.71
C GLN A 237 16.58 23.36 -34.34
N LYS A 238 15.72 23.34 -33.32
CA LYS A 238 16.08 22.80 -32.00
C LYS A 238 16.15 21.29 -32.04
N SER A 239 17.09 20.72 -31.27
CA SER A 239 17.17 19.25 -31.16
C SER A 239 16.01 18.69 -30.37
N VAL A 240 15.55 17.50 -30.76
CA VAL A 240 14.49 16.74 -30.06
C VAL A 240 14.83 16.54 -28.60
N LYS A 241 16.09 16.20 -28.29
CA LYS A 241 16.61 16.08 -26.93
C LYS A 241 16.31 17.33 -26.08
N ASN A 242 16.64 18.51 -26.60
CA ASN A 242 16.43 19.75 -25.87
C ASN A 242 14.96 20.09 -25.66
N LEU A 243 14.12 19.80 -26.66
CA LEU A 243 12.67 20.00 -26.58
C LEU A 243 12.04 19.07 -25.56
N ILE A 244 12.31 17.78 -25.61
CA ILE A 244 11.80 16.80 -24.62
C ILE A 244 12.34 17.11 -23.20
N SER A 245 13.54 17.65 -23.07
CA SER A 245 14.09 18.08 -21.78
C SER A 245 13.34 19.25 -21.12
N THR A 246 12.40 19.89 -21.84
CA THR A 246 11.47 20.85 -21.22
C THR A 246 10.30 20.20 -20.52
N LEU A 247 9.99 18.94 -20.86
CA LEU A 247 8.88 18.15 -20.31
C LEU A 247 9.35 17.10 -19.31
N LEU A 248 10.52 16.50 -19.54
CA LEU A 248 11.09 15.43 -18.73
C LEU A 248 12.44 15.82 -18.12
N PRO A 249 12.80 15.24 -16.96
CA PRO A 249 14.10 15.49 -16.33
C PRO A 249 15.27 15.21 -17.28
N LYS A 250 16.20 16.14 -17.40
CA LYS A 250 17.34 16.07 -18.35
C LYS A 250 18.09 14.75 -18.27
N ARG A 251 18.41 14.28 -17.04
CA ARG A 251 19.12 13.00 -16.85
C ARG A 251 18.33 11.82 -17.41
N PHE A 252 17.01 11.82 -17.30
CA PHE A 252 16.19 10.77 -17.88
C PHE A 252 16.17 10.85 -19.41
N VAL A 253 16.07 12.04 -19.97
CA VAL A 253 16.18 12.25 -21.44
C VAL A 253 17.53 11.79 -21.98
N GLU A 254 18.63 12.00 -21.25
CA GLU A 254 19.95 11.50 -21.64
C GLU A 254 20.03 9.97 -21.72
N VAL A 255 19.35 9.28 -20.79
CA VAL A 255 19.20 7.81 -20.87
C VAL A 255 18.43 7.42 -22.13
N LEU A 256 17.30 8.08 -22.42
CA LEU A 256 16.50 7.80 -23.60
C LEU A 256 17.25 8.07 -24.92
N VAL A 257 18.13 9.06 -24.95
CA VAL A 257 19.04 9.32 -26.09
C VAL A 257 20.06 8.18 -26.22
N LYS A 258 20.69 7.78 -25.13
CA LYS A 258 21.68 6.68 -25.10
C LYS A 258 21.05 5.35 -25.58
N GLU A 259 19.80 5.13 -25.24
CA GLU A 259 19.02 3.96 -25.67
C GLU A 259 18.48 4.06 -27.11
N GLY A 260 18.74 5.18 -27.80
CA GLY A 260 18.26 5.39 -29.16
C GLY A 260 16.76 5.67 -29.31
N VAL A 261 16.05 5.89 -28.18
CA VAL A 261 14.63 6.25 -28.17
C VAL A 261 14.44 7.69 -28.66
N ILE A 262 15.31 8.59 -28.22
CA ILE A 262 15.29 10.00 -28.64
C ILE A 262 16.49 10.24 -29.55
N ALA A 263 16.23 10.66 -30.78
CA ALA A 263 17.27 11.08 -31.71
C ALA A 263 17.75 12.50 -31.33
N ASP A 264 19.08 12.69 -31.13
CA ASP A 264 19.66 14.02 -30.92
C ASP A 264 19.91 14.75 -32.24
N LYS A 265 18.85 15.05 -32.95
CA LYS A 265 18.86 15.80 -34.23
C LYS A 265 17.78 16.90 -34.22
N PRO A 266 17.89 17.93 -35.10
CA PRO A 266 16.84 18.94 -35.25
C PRO A 266 15.46 18.33 -35.50
N ILE A 267 14.42 18.83 -34.81
CA ILE A 267 13.07 18.23 -34.87
C ILE A 267 12.47 18.28 -36.30
N LYS A 268 12.87 19.26 -37.13
CA LYS A 268 12.44 19.31 -38.55
C LYS A 268 12.91 18.09 -39.38
N GLN A 269 13.89 17.33 -38.90
CA GLN A 269 14.39 16.13 -39.56
C GLN A 269 13.62 14.85 -39.19
N LEU A 270 12.67 14.93 -38.24
CA LEU A 270 11.78 13.83 -37.93
C LEU A 270 10.70 13.72 -39.04
N ASN A 271 10.43 12.53 -39.51
CA ASN A 271 9.25 12.25 -40.29
C ASN A 271 8.06 11.92 -39.41
N HIS A 272 6.86 11.76 -39.97
CA HIS A 272 5.66 11.44 -39.21
C HIS A 272 5.74 10.12 -38.46
N GLN A 273 6.45 9.11 -38.99
CA GLN A 273 6.65 7.83 -38.30
C GLN A 273 7.54 7.98 -37.09
N ASP A 274 8.63 8.77 -37.18
CA ASP A 274 9.52 9.07 -36.05
C ASP A 274 8.76 9.77 -34.91
N ILE A 275 7.88 10.74 -35.25
CA ILE A 275 7.05 11.48 -34.30
C ILE A 275 6.06 10.55 -33.60
N SER A 276 5.33 9.73 -34.37
CA SER A 276 4.40 8.76 -33.80
C SER A 276 5.09 7.76 -32.89
N ALA A 277 6.20 7.16 -33.37
CA ALA A 277 6.95 6.17 -32.60
C ALA A 277 7.48 6.75 -31.26
N LEU A 278 7.98 7.99 -31.27
CA LEU A 278 8.43 8.65 -30.05
C LEU A 278 7.25 8.93 -29.11
N SER A 279 6.15 9.41 -29.65
CA SER A 279 4.93 9.66 -28.86
C SER A 279 4.39 8.38 -28.24
N ASP A 280 4.26 7.32 -29.03
CA ASP A 280 3.76 6.02 -28.57
C ASP A 280 4.65 5.43 -27.49
N TYR A 281 5.97 5.52 -27.65
CA TYR A 281 6.92 5.05 -26.65
C TYR A 281 6.77 5.79 -25.31
N LEU A 282 6.69 7.13 -25.33
CA LEU A 282 6.62 7.93 -24.10
C LEU A 282 5.24 7.86 -23.44
N HIS A 283 4.19 7.58 -24.18
CA HIS A 283 2.85 7.35 -23.61
C HIS A 283 2.57 5.90 -23.21
N ALA A 284 3.38 4.94 -23.66
CA ALA A 284 3.17 3.52 -23.35
C ALA A 284 4.49 2.79 -23.04
N TRP A 285 5.32 3.42 -22.22
CA TRP A 285 6.58 2.82 -21.77
C TRP A 285 6.32 1.58 -20.92
N LYS A 286 6.77 0.42 -21.38
CA LYS A 286 6.53 -0.87 -20.72
C LYS A 286 7.70 -1.27 -19.85
N ILE A 287 7.40 -1.61 -18.59
CA ILE A 287 8.37 -2.15 -17.63
C ILE A 287 7.83 -3.48 -17.10
N LYS A 288 8.69 -4.49 -17.09
CA LYS A 288 8.45 -5.77 -16.45
C LYS A 288 9.26 -5.82 -15.15
N PRO A 289 8.64 -5.61 -13.97
CA PRO A 289 9.35 -5.70 -12.70
C PRO A 289 9.92 -7.10 -12.48
N ASN A 290 11.11 -7.20 -11.88
CA ASN A 290 11.67 -8.47 -11.42
C ASN A 290 10.89 -9.03 -10.22
N GLY A 291 10.29 -8.15 -9.41
CA GLY A 291 9.53 -8.45 -8.21
C GLY A 291 9.26 -7.18 -7.42
N THR A 292 8.98 -7.34 -6.13
CA THR A 292 8.82 -6.24 -5.18
C THR A 292 9.91 -6.30 -4.10
N GLU A 293 10.04 -5.25 -3.29
CA GLU A 293 10.95 -5.25 -2.13
C GLU A 293 10.42 -6.09 -0.96
N GLY A 294 9.22 -6.65 -1.08
CA GLY A 294 8.60 -7.54 -0.11
C GLY A 294 8.11 -6.82 1.16
N TYR A 295 7.75 -7.59 2.18
CA TYR A 295 7.16 -7.08 3.41
C TYR A 295 8.04 -6.10 4.19
N ARG A 296 9.34 -6.07 3.92
CA ARG A 296 10.26 -5.17 4.61
C ARG A 296 9.97 -3.69 4.37
N THR A 297 9.44 -3.36 3.19
CA THR A 297 9.16 -1.99 2.73
C THR A 297 7.70 -1.80 2.33
N ALA A 298 6.92 -2.86 2.29
CA ALA A 298 5.49 -2.78 2.02
C ALA A 298 4.76 -2.02 3.12
N GLU A 299 3.78 -1.20 2.74
CA GLU A 299 2.93 -0.49 3.70
C GLU A 299 1.79 -1.37 4.19
N VAL A 300 1.26 -2.27 3.34
CA VAL A 300 0.13 -3.13 3.68
C VAL A 300 0.37 -4.58 3.26
N THR A 301 -0.35 -5.50 3.91
CA THR A 301 -0.49 -6.89 3.51
C THR A 301 -1.81 -7.06 2.78
N LEU A 302 -1.76 -7.47 1.52
CA LEU A 302 -2.94 -7.89 0.77
C LEU A 302 -3.21 -9.36 1.06
N GLY A 303 -4.48 -9.78 1.15
CA GLY A 303 -4.86 -11.13 1.58
C GLY A 303 -5.09 -11.21 3.09
N GLY A 304 -5.00 -12.42 3.65
CA GLY A 304 -5.25 -12.70 5.07
C GLY A 304 -6.56 -13.45 5.30
N VAL A 305 -7.23 -13.24 6.43
CA VAL A 305 -8.44 -14.00 6.77
C VAL A 305 -9.54 -13.79 5.72
N ASP A 306 -10.08 -14.89 5.18
CA ASP A 306 -11.10 -14.84 4.13
C ASP A 306 -12.44 -14.29 4.67
N MET A 307 -12.83 -13.12 4.18
CA MET A 307 -14.04 -12.42 4.56
C MET A 307 -15.35 -13.02 3.98
N LYS A 308 -15.25 -14.05 3.14
CA LYS A 308 -16.40 -14.80 2.62
C LYS A 308 -17.00 -15.74 3.66
N TYR A 309 -16.25 -16.10 4.69
CA TYR A 309 -16.72 -16.99 5.74
C TYR A 309 -17.73 -16.25 6.64
N ARG A 310 -19.01 -16.25 6.22
CA ARG A 310 -20.11 -16.13 7.18
C ARG A 310 -20.05 -17.38 8.05
N GLN A 311 -19.77 -17.22 9.33
CA GLN A 311 -19.92 -18.29 10.32
C GLN A 311 -21.19 -19.08 10.02
N LYS A 312 -21.07 -20.40 9.77
CA LYS A 312 -22.23 -21.27 9.79
C LYS A 312 -22.84 -21.14 11.18
N PRO A 313 -24.14 -20.81 11.32
CA PRO A 313 -24.76 -20.54 12.63
C PRO A 313 -24.71 -21.71 13.61
N SER A 314 -24.23 -22.88 13.20
CA SER A 314 -24.43 -24.15 13.92
C SER A 314 -23.34 -24.55 14.92
N ARG A 315 -22.21 -23.82 15.02
CA ARG A 315 -21.16 -24.20 16.00
C ARG A 315 -20.57 -23.09 16.87
N VAL A 316 -20.83 -21.84 16.61
CA VAL A 316 -20.37 -20.72 17.46
C VAL A 316 -21.56 -19.86 17.84
N LYS A 317 -22.48 -20.42 18.61
CA LYS A 317 -23.43 -19.62 19.37
C LYS A 317 -22.63 -18.90 20.44
N ASN A 318 -22.41 -17.61 20.27
CA ASN A 318 -21.90 -16.62 21.22
C ASN A 318 -20.42 -16.28 21.31
N ASN A 319 -19.52 -16.79 20.46
CA ASN A 319 -18.14 -16.29 20.48
C ASN A 319 -17.83 -15.52 19.18
N LYS A 320 -17.69 -14.20 19.28
CA LYS A 320 -17.28 -13.35 18.17
C LYS A 320 -15.76 -13.20 18.21
N VAL A 321 -15.06 -13.82 17.27
CA VAL A 321 -13.68 -13.43 16.93
C VAL A 321 -13.80 -12.34 15.87
N CYS A 322 -13.42 -11.12 16.21
CA CYS A 322 -13.26 -10.02 15.25
C CYS A 322 -11.77 -9.83 15.00
N SER A 323 -11.33 -9.95 13.74
CA SER A 323 -10.04 -9.44 13.28
C SER A 323 -10.27 -8.10 12.57
N LEU A 324 -9.52 -7.12 12.95
CA LEU A 324 -9.37 -5.84 12.27
C LEU A 324 -8.05 -5.81 11.51
#